data_1514772816b9959f67c982038921e14a
#
_entry.id   1514772816b9959f67c982038921e14a
#
_cell.length_a   1.000
_cell.length_b   1.000
_cell.length_c   1.000
_cell.angle_alpha   90.00
_cell.angle_beta   90.00
_cell.angle_gamma   90.00
#
_symmetry.space_group_name_H-M   'P 1'
#
loop_
_entity.id
_entity.type
_entity.pdbx_description
1 polymer ?
#
loop_
_entity_poly.entity_id
_entity_poly.type
_entity_poly.pdbx_seq_one_letter_code
_entity_poly.pdbx_strand_id
1 'polypeptide(L)'
;NEIQVLGSHNSYHLQPQPALLSTLLAFDPQFLAWEYSHLPLGDQFESQGIRQIELDIFADPAGGLYARRGGLIAIGQDPETLIPELYQPGFKVLHVQDLDFETTCLTFRDCLK
;
A
#
# COMPACT_ATOMS: atom_id res chain seq x y z
N ASN A 1 -30.68 12.25 12.31
CA ASN A 1 -29.34 12.81 12.62
C ASN A 1 -28.35 12.36 11.55
N GLU A 2 -27.80 13.33 10.85
CA GLU A 2 -26.76 13.08 9.87
C GLU A 2 -25.40 13.35 10.52
N ILE A 3 -24.49 12.36 10.42
CA ILE A 3 -23.11 12.51 10.87
C ILE A 3 -22.25 12.65 9.62
N GLN A 4 -21.46 13.72 9.55
CA GLN A 4 -20.46 13.93 8.52
C GLN A 4 -19.08 13.75 9.13
N VAL A 5 -18.25 12.92 8.47
CA VAL A 5 -16.87 12.68 8.89
C VAL A 5 -15.93 12.90 7.72
N LEU A 6 -14.70 13.28 8.03
CA LEU A 6 -13.63 13.35 7.04
C LEU A 6 -13.00 11.96 6.90
N GLY A 7 -12.89 11.49 5.65
CA GLY A 7 -12.27 10.20 5.34
C GLY A 7 -11.10 10.36 4.39
N SER A 8 -10.25 9.34 4.35
CA SER A 8 -9.18 9.23 3.35
C SER A 8 -9.41 8.01 2.45
N HIS A 9 -8.99 8.11 1.21
CA HIS A 9 -9.03 7.06 0.20
C HIS A 9 -7.68 6.36 0.14
N ASN A 10 -7.67 5.02 0.06
CA ASN A 10 -6.44 4.22 0.10
C ASN A 10 -5.55 4.67 1.27
N SER A 11 -6.10 4.64 2.47
CA SER A 11 -5.56 5.33 3.65
C SER A 11 -4.17 4.83 4.09
N TYR A 12 -3.79 3.65 3.65
CA TYR A 12 -2.50 2.99 3.89
C TYR A 12 -1.41 3.37 2.88
N HIS A 13 -1.79 3.99 1.75
CA HIS A 13 -0.97 4.10 0.54
C HIS A 13 0.28 4.98 0.72
N LEU A 14 1.39 4.45 0.26
CA LEU A 14 2.62 5.17 -0.02
C LEU A 14 2.92 5.08 -1.51
N GLN A 15 3.37 6.18 -2.10
CA GLN A 15 3.67 6.20 -3.53
C GLN A 15 4.78 5.20 -3.89
N PRO A 16 4.76 4.63 -5.11
CA PRO A 16 5.84 3.79 -5.57
C PRO A 16 7.19 4.52 -5.49
N GLN A 17 8.27 3.76 -5.29
CA GLN A 17 9.60 4.35 -5.30
C GLN A 17 9.86 5.11 -6.62
N PRO A 18 10.68 6.18 -6.62
CA PRO A 18 10.82 7.07 -7.78
C PRO A 18 11.20 6.36 -9.08
N ALA A 19 12.09 5.39 -9.04
CA ALA A 19 12.52 4.65 -10.23
C ALA A 19 11.36 3.82 -10.84
N LEU A 20 10.55 3.18 -10.00
CA LEU A 20 9.40 2.42 -10.46
C LEU A 20 8.31 3.36 -11.00
N LEU A 21 8.01 4.42 -10.28
CA LEU A 21 7.00 5.40 -10.72
C LEU A 21 7.40 6.03 -12.06
N SER A 22 8.67 6.41 -12.25
CA SER A 22 9.17 6.95 -13.53
C SER A 22 8.98 5.98 -14.69
N THR A 23 9.25 4.69 -14.46
CA THR A 23 9.06 3.64 -15.45
C THR A 23 7.59 3.47 -15.81
N LEU A 24 6.70 3.47 -14.81
CA LEU A 24 5.26 3.38 -15.02
C LEU A 24 4.72 4.60 -15.78
N LEU A 25 5.17 5.82 -15.43
CA LEU A 25 4.76 7.05 -16.11
C LEU A 25 5.21 7.10 -17.58
N ALA A 26 6.39 6.53 -17.88
CA ALA A 26 6.85 6.41 -19.26
C ALA A 26 5.99 5.46 -20.08
N PHE A 27 5.39 4.46 -19.44
CA PHE A 27 4.47 3.52 -20.07
C PHE A 27 3.07 4.11 -20.26
N ASP A 28 2.51 4.76 -19.21
CA ASP A 28 1.20 5.40 -19.24
C ASP A 28 1.14 6.58 -18.27
N PRO A 29 0.84 7.82 -18.75
CA PRO A 29 0.73 9.00 -17.89
C PRO A 29 -0.34 8.88 -16.80
N GLN A 30 -1.32 7.98 -16.93
CA GLN A 30 -2.37 7.77 -15.92
C GLN A 30 -1.81 7.27 -14.58
N PHE A 31 -0.62 6.66 -14.57
CA PHE A 31 0.06 6.26 -13.34
C PHE A 31 0.44 7.45 -12.44
N LEU A 32 0.32 8.68 -12.92
CA LEU A 32 0.46 9.88 -12.08
C LEU A 32 -0.54 9.88 -10.90
N ALA A 33 -1.69 9.21 -11.07
CA ALA A 33 -2.67 9.05 -10.01
C ALA A 33 -2.13 8.31 -8.77
N TRP A 34 -1.01 7.60 -8.89
CA TRP A 34 -0.36 6.89 -7.78
C TRP A 34 0.73 7.71 -7.07
N GLU A 35 1.00 8.94 -7.53
CA GLU A 35 2.00 9.84 -6.92
C GLU A 35 1.42 10.58 -5.72
N TYR A 36 1.09 9.81 -4.68
CA TYR A 36 0.66 10.36 -3.39
C TYR A 36 1.01 9.41 -2.25
N SER A 37 1.13 9.95 -1.04
CA SER A 37 1.34 9.18 0.18
C SER A 37 0.48 9.72 1.30
N HIS A 38 0.02 8.82 2.17
CA HIS A 38 -0.64 9.18 3.40
C HIS A 38 0.31 9.07 4.60
N LEU A 39 0.00 9.80 5.66
CA LEU A 39 0.60 9.55 6.97
C LEU A 39 0.15 8.19 7.50
N PRO A 40 0.88 7.58 8.45
CA PRO A 40 0.38 6.41 9.16
C PRO A 40 -1.01 6.64 9.74
N LEU A 41 -1.82 5.59 9.84
CA LEU A 41 -3.24 5.69 10.24
C LEU A 41 -3.43 6.42 11.57
N GLY A 42 -2.59 6.12 12.58
CA GLY A 42 -2.64 6.81 13.86
C GLY A 42 -2.50 8.32 13.73
N ASP A 43 -1.56 8.77 12.91
CA ASP A 43 -1.33 10.20 12.67
C ASP A 43 -2.50 10.84 11.92
N GLN A 44 -3.12 10.11 10.99
CA GLN A 44 -4.34 10.60 10.31
C GLN A 44 -5.47 10.84 11.32
N PHE A 45 -5.66 9.94 12.28
CA PHE A 45 -6.67 10.11 13.33
C PHE A 45 -6.34 11.26 14.28
N GLU A 46 -5.10 11.35 14.73
CA GLU A 46 -4.68 12.30 15.75
C GLU A 46 -4.49 13.71 15.22
N SER A 47 -3.83 13.87 14.08
CA SER A 47 -3.42 15.19 13.58
C SER A 47 -4.26 15.72 12.42
N GLN A 48 -4.90 14.84 11.65
CA GLN A 48 -5.68 15.25 10.48
C GLN A 48 -7.20 15.18 10.69
N GLY A 49 -7.66 14.67 11.82
CA GLY A 49 -9.08 14.56 12.11
C GLY A 49 -9.83 13.52 11.27
N ILE A 50 -9.12 12.61 10.63
CA ILE A 50 -9.72 11.52 9.85
C ILE A 50 -10.53 10.61 10.78
N ARG A 51 -11.73 10.21 10.32
CA ARG A 51 -12.62 9.32 11.08
C ARG A 51 -13.19 8.19 10.21
N GLN A 52 -12.83 8.17 8.94
CA GLN A 52 -13.16 7.08 8.01
C GLN A 52 -11.91 6.75 7.21
N ILE A 53 -11.60 5.46 7.10
CA ILE A 53 -10.46 4.97 6.32
C ILE A 53 -10.91 3.90 5.34
N GLU A 54 -10.10 3.71 4.30
CA GLU A 54 -10.26 2.66 3.31
C GLU A 54 -8.99 1.81 3.27
N LEU A 55 -9.15 0.51 3.38
CA LEU A 55 -8.07 -0.47 3.31
C LEU A 55 -8.39 -1.52 2.24
N ASP A 56 -7.51 -1.70 1.28
CA ASP A 56 -7.57 -2.82 0.34
C ASP A 56 -6.84 -4.01 0.96
N ILE A 57 -7.58 -5.09 1.21
CA ILE A 57 -7.05 -6.28 1.88
C ILE A 57 -7.06 -7.47 0.94
N PHE A 58 -5.98 -8.26 0.97
CA PHE A 58 -5.79 -9.42 0.11
C PHE A 58 -5.51 -10.66 0.95
N ALA A 59 -6.27 -11.72 0.69
CA ALA A 59 -6.11 -12.99 1.40
C ALA A 59 -4.78 -13.67 1.02
N ASP A 60 -4.05 -14.09 2.02
CA ASP A 60 -2.80 -14.83 1.87
C ASP A 60 -2.75 -15.96 2.91
N PRO A 61 -3.55 -17.02 2.70
CA PRO A 61 -3.77 -18.05 3.73
C PRO A 61 -2.53 -18.88 4.05
N ALA A 62 -1.60 -19.00 3.10
CA ALA A 62 -0.35 -19.75 3.32
C ALA A 62 0.85 -18.83 3.60
N GLY A 63 0.71 -17.54 3.34
CA GLY A 63 1.82 -16.59 3.34
C GLY A 63 2.64 -16.61 2.04
N GLY A 64 3.31 -15.52 1.74
CA GLY A 64 4.25 -15.41 0.63
C GLY A 64 3.69 -14.97 -0.72
N LEU A 65 2.36 -14.90 -0.89
CA LEU A 65 1.77 -14.49 -2.18
C LEU A 65 2.19 -13.08 -2.62
N TYR A 66 2.44 -12.20 -1.67
CA TYR A 66 2.77 -10.78 -1.92
C TYR A 66 4.22 -10.45 -1.56
N ALA A 67 5.03 -11.46 -1.25
CA ALA A 67 6.44 -11.29 -0.92
C ALA A 67 7.29 -11.00 -2.16
N ARG A 68 6.84 -11.43 -3.34
CA ARG A 68 7.52 -11.19 -4.61
C ARG A 68 6.86 -10.01 -5.32
N ARG A 69 7.65 -8.95 -5.55
CA ARG A 69 7.21 -7.68 -6.14
C ARG A 69 7.72 -7.57 -7.58
N GLY A 70 6.96 -8.12 -8.51
CA GLY A 70 7.40 -8.31 -9.91
C GLY A 70 7.80 -7.03 -10.63
N GLY A 71 7.17 -5.89 -10.33
CA GLY A 71 7.50 -4.60 -10.93
C GLY A 71 8.93 -4.13 -10.66
N LEU A 72 9.59 -4.62 -9.61
CA LEU A 72 10.98 -4.29 -9.32
C LEU A 72 11.95 -4.83 -10.38
N ILE A 73 11.56 -5.87 -11.10
CA ILE A 73 12.38 -6.44 -12.20
C ILE A 73 12.56 -5.37 -13.29
N ALA A 74 11.53 -4.58 -13.58
CA ALA A 74 11.57 -3.54 -14.62
C ALA A 74 12.60 -2.44 -14.33
N ILE A 75 13.00 -2.26 -13.08
CA ILE A 75 14.00 -1.27 -12.66
C ILE A 75 15.31 -1.93 -12.20
N GLY A 76 15.52 -3.21 -12.53
CA GLY A 76 16.75 -3.92 -12.25
C GLY A 76 16.97 -4.30 -10.78
N GLN A 77 15.91 -4.32 -9.98
CA GLN A 77 15.96 -4.69 -8.56
C GLN A 77 15.45 -6.11 -8.34
N ASP A 78 15.91 -6.74 -7.25
CA ASP A 78 15.43 -8.07 -6.85
C ASP A 78 13.94 -7.98 -6.48
N PRO A 79 13.07 -8.78 -7.13
CA PRO A 79 11.64 -8.79 -6.80
C PRO A 79 11.35 -9.42 -5.44
N GLU A 80 12.23 -10.27 -4.92
CA GLU A 80 12.02 -10.90 -3.63
C GLU A 80 12.23 -9.90 -2.50
N THR A 81 11.31 -9.91 -1.54
CA THR A 81 11.46 -9.10 -0.33
C THR A 81 12.03 -9.98 0.79
N LEU A 82 12.70 -9.32 1.75
CA LEU A 82 13.19 -9.98 2.97
C LEU A 82 12.33 -9.57 4.18
N ILE A 83 11.09 -9.15 3.94
CA ILE A 83 10.16 -8.70 4.98
C ILE A 83 9.43 -9.93 5.54
N PRO A 84 9.71 -10.36 6.80
CA PRO A 84 9.17 -11.61 7.34
C PRO A 84 7.65 -11.66 7.36
N GLU A 85 6.98 -10.54 7.61
CA GLU A 85 5.53 -10.42 7.70
C GLU A 85 4.83 -10.80 6.39
N LEU A 86 5.49 -10.63 5.25
CA LEU A 86 4.93 -11.00 3.94
C LEU A 86 4.93 -12.51 3.70
N TYR A 87 5.72 -13.26 4.46
CA TYR A 87 5.76 -14.73 4.37
C TYR A 87 4.85 -15.42 5.38
N GLN A 88 4.24 -14.68 6.28
CA GLN A 88 3.30 -15.23 7.27
C GLN A 88 1.88 -15.29 6.71
N PRO A 89 1.07 -16.28 7.11
CA PRO A 89 -0.35 -16.30 6.77
C PRO A 89 -1.09 -15.06 7.28
N GLY A 90 -2.10 -14.62 6.54
CA GLY A 90 -2.97 -13.53 6.94
C GLY A 90 -3.25 -12.55 5.81
N PHE A 91 -4.13 -11.58 6.06
CA PHE A 91 -4.44 -10.55 5.08
C PHE A 91 -3.31 -9.54 4.95
N LYS A 92 -2.96 -9.23 3.71
CA LYS A 92 -1.98 -8.19 3.37
C LYS A 92 -2.70 -6.93 2.89
N VAL A 93 -2.10 -5.77 3.11
CA VAL A 93 -2.67 -4.47 2.74
C VAL A 93 -1.78 -3.82 1.71
N LEU A 94 -2.30 -3.67 0.51
CA LEU A 94 -1.62 -3.03 -0.63
C LEU A 94 -2.66 -2.62 -1.67
N HIS A 95 -2.27 -1.77 -2.63
CA HIS A 95 -3.18 -1.29 -3.67
C HIS A 95 -3.19 -2.22 -4.89
N VAL A 96 -2.05 -2.38 -5.57
CA VAL A 96 -1.92 -3.23 -6.76
C VAL A 96 -0.70 -4.12 -6.63
N GLN A 97 -0.92 -5.42 -6.69
CA GLN A 97 0.15 -6.40 -6.65
C GLN A 97 1.19 -6.11 -7.75
N ASP A 98 2.46 -6.27 -7.43
CA ASP A 98 3.62 -6.09 -8.32
C ASP A 98 3.94 -4.65 -8.74
N LEU A 99 3.01 -3.71 -8.70
CA LEU A 99 3.21 -2.35 -9.22
C LEU A 99 3.08 -1.25 -8.16
N ASP A 100 2.03 -1.30 -7.35
CA ASP A 100 1.72 -0.29 -6.34
C ASP A 100 1.48 -0.95 -4.98
N PHE A 101 2.56 -1.34 -4.35
CA PHE A 101 2.57 -2.20 -3.17
C PHE A 101 3.08 -1.52 -1.90
N GLU A 102 3.55 -0.25 -1.98
CA GLU A 102 4.05 0.45 -0.80
C GLU A 102 2.90 0.85 0.13
N THR A 103 3.08 0.61 1.42
CA THR A 103 2.03 0.76 2.43
C THR A 103 2.61 1.16 3.78
N THR A 104 1.84 1.90 4.57
CA THR A 104 2.22 2.26 5.94
C THR A 104 2.03 1.09 6.91
N CYS A 105 1.22 0.09 6.54
CA CYS A 105 0.99 -1.11 7.36
C CYS A 105 0.81 -2.34 6.46
N LEU A 106 1.75 -3.29 6.52
CA LEU A 106 1.83 -4.43 5.60
C LEU A 106 0.73 -5.47 5.81
N THR A 107 0.30 -5.68 7.05
CA THR A 107 -0.74 -6.65 7.37
C THR A 107 -1.99 -5.95 7.88
N PHE A 108 -3.15 -6.57 7.63
CA PHE A 108 -4.40 -6.03 8.17
C PHE A 108 -4.35 -5.91 9.70
N ARG A 109 -3.69 -6.86 10.35
CA ARG A 109 -3.49 -6.81 11.81
C ARG A 109 -2.70 -5.57 12.23
N ASP A 110 -1.66 -5.20 11.48
CA ASP A 110 -0.85 -4.02 11.80
C ASP A 110 -1.63 -2.73 11.59
N CYS A 111 -2.47 -2.69 10.55
CA CYS A 111 -3.33 -1.53 10.31
C CYS A 111 -4.34 -1.29 11.45
N LEU A 112 -4.72 -2.34 12.20
CA LEU A 112 -5.70 -2.27 13.28
C LEU A 112 -5.08 -1.99 14.67
N LYS A 113 -3.78 -1.91 14.79
CA LYS A 113 -3.09 -1.58 16.05
C LYS A 113 -3.01 -0.09 16.27
#